data_2580364d0499bd2e93ce0067bdcc0c1f
#
_entry.id   2580364d0499bd2e93ce0067bdcc0c1f
#
_cell.length_a   1.000
_cell.length_b   1.000
_cell.length_c   1.000
_cell.angle_alpha   90.00
_cell.angle_beta   90.00
_cell.angle_gamma   90.00
#
_symmetry.space_group_name_H-M   'P 1'
#
loop_
_entity.id
_entity.type
_entity.pdbx_description
1 polymer ?
#
loop_
_entity_poly.entity_id
_entity_poly.type
_entity_poly.pdbx_seq_one_letter_code
_entity_poly.pdbx_strand_id
1 'polypeptide(L)'
;SSAASDVYKRQVHGTNRKLFVQAPLHSTPVEVSVVYFRSGYGPDDYTSNAAWDTRLLLERSHAIKCPNVALQLAGSKKVQQVLSESNILEKYIGSDAHEIRSTFSQLWPLDDSKIGREALAIARSTPEKFVMKPQREGGSHNIYKHDIVPALDAMKKRDEERQARGEDVSVKEHEGYILMSLIDTPKDRGAMMLRAGCGEEAQLMPQTVSELGIYGTILFGTKELEEQRSGGYLLRTKSSESNEGGVAVGFSVIDTPLLV
;
A
#
# COMPACT_ATOMS: atom_id res chain seq x y z
N SER A 1 9.69 -12.46 13.71
CA SER A 1 8.68 -11.49 14.20
C SER A 1 8.48 -11.53 15.71
N SER A 2 8.72 -12.65 16.42
CA SER A 2 8.63 -12.70 17.88
C SER A 2 9.74 -11.92 18.61
N ALA A 3 10.87 -11.67 17.99
CA ALA A 3 11.98 -10.93 18.58
C ALA A 3 11.69 -9.43 18.78
N ALA A 4 10.81 -8.84 17.99
CA ALA A 4 10.44 -7.43 18.15
C ALA A 4 9.56 -7.18 19.38
N SER A 5 8.74 -8.16 19.78
CA SER A 5 7.86 -8.03 20.95
C SER A 5 8.60 -8.10 22.30
N ASP A 6 9.76 -8.73 22.34
CA ASP A 6 10.54 -8.88 23.57
C ASP A 6 11.39 -7.65 23.93
N VAL A 7 11.74 -6.81 22.96
CA VAL A 7 12.59 -5.62 23.17
C VAL A 7 11.80 -4.48 23.84
N TYR A 8 10.47 -4.47 23.76
CA TYR A 8 9.63 -3.34 24.19
C TYR A 8 8.81 -3.63 25.46
N LYS A 9 9.26 -4.51 26.34
CA LYS A 9 8.50 -4.96 27.53
C LYS A 9 8.19 -3.88 28.59
N ARG A 10 8.70 -2.64 28.44
CA ARG A 10 8.37 -1.53 29.36
C ARG A 10 8.33 -0.21 28.61
N GLN A 11 7.18 0.12 28.07
CA GLN A 11 6.89 1.49 27.66
C GLN A 11 6.38 2.26 28.87
N VAL A 12 7.04 3.35 29.22
CA VAL A 12 6.61 4.24 30.32
C VAL A 12 6.13 5.52 29.68
N HIS A 13 4.85 5.84 29.88
CA HIS A 13 4.27 7.10 29.43
C HIS A 13 4.37 8.12 30.55
N GLY A 14 5.14 9.20 30.32
CA GLY A 14 5.25 10.30 31.28
C GLY A 14 3.97 11.15 31.36
N THR A 15 3.82 11.93 32.44
CA THR A 15 2.68 12.83 32.70
C THR A 15 2.42 13.83 31.57
N ASN A 16 3.45 14.18 30.78
CA ASN A 16 3.40 15.08 29.62
C ASN A 16 3.32 14.35 28.28
N ARG A 17 2.88 13.08 28.25
CA ARG A 17 2.77 12.24 27.05
C ARG A 17 4.11 11.94 26.34
N LYS A 18 5.24 12.16 26.99
CA LYS A 18 6.53 11.69 26.49
C LYS A 18 6.59 10.18 26.52
N LEU A 19 7.12 9.59 25.46
CA LEU A 19 7.29 8.15 25.33
C LEU A 19 8.71 7.77 25.77
N PHE A 20 8.82 6.82 26.69
CA PHE A 20 10.09 6.28 27.13
C PHE A 20 10.15 4.79 26.87
N VAL A 21 11.33 4.29 26.54
CA VAL A 21 11.62 2.87 26.40
C VAL A 21 12.80 2.47 27.26
N GLN A 22 12.66 1.36 27.96
CA GLN A 22 13.79 0.73 28.64
C GLN A 22 14.55 -0.14 27.64
N ALA A 23 15.62 0.41 27.06
CA ALA A 23 16.47 -0.34 26.16
C ALA A 23 17.44 -1.26 26.92
N PRO A 24 17.73 -2.47 26.43
CA PRO A 24 18.56 -3.45 27.15
C PRO A 24 19.95 -2.98 27.55
N LEU A 25 20.51 -2.04 26.79
CA LEU A 25 21.88 -1.50 27.01
C LEU A 25 21.91 -0.19 27.81
N HIS A 26 20.76 0.31 28.25
CA HIS A 26 20.66 1.55 28.99
C HIS A 26 20.19 1.32 30.44
N SER A 27 20.85 1.90 31.41
CA SER A 27 20.46 1.79 32.81
C SER A 27 19.20 2.60 33.16
N THR A 28 18.89 3.62 32.36
CA THR A 28 17.70 4.49 32.52
C THR A 28 16.85 4.49 31.28
N PRO A 29 15.52 4.71 31.42
CA PRO A 29 14.64 4.84 30.27
C PRO A 29 15.08 5.98 29.33
N VAL A 30 15.03 5.73 28.02
CA VAL A 30 15.39 6.67 26.97
C VAL A 30 14.12 7.26 26.35
N GLU A 31 14.06 8.59 26.20
CA GLU A 31 12.95 9.26 25.51
C GLU A 31 12.99 8.93 24.01
N VAL A 32 11.83 8.54 23.47
CA VAL A 32 11.66 8.19 22.05
C VAL A 32 11.16 9.41 21.30
N SER A 33 11.93 9.86 20.33
CA SER A 33 11.56 10.98 19.46
C SER A 33 10.72 10.54 18.26
N VAL A 34 10.97 9.34 17.70
CA VAL A 34 10.31 8.82 16.51
C VAL A 34 9.93 7.34 16.69
N VAL A 35 8.71 6.99 16.34
CA VAL A 35 8.24 5.61 16.19
C VAL A 35 8.09 5.31 14.70
N TYR A 36 8.99 4.49 14.16
CA TYR A 36 8.94 4.05 12.77
C TYR A 36 8.28 2.68 12.67
N PHE A 37 7.08 2.65 12.10
CA PHE A 37 6.32 1.41 11.94
C PHE A 37 6.78 0.64 10.70
N ARG A 38 7.40 -0.54 10.92
CA ARG A 38 7.78 -1.52 9.89
C ARG A 38 6.87 -2.75 9.90
N SER A 39 5.84 -2.73 10.75
CA SER A 39 4.81 -3.75 10.91
C SER A 39 3.56 -3.09 11.49
N GLY A 40 2.50 -3.84 11.72
CA GLY A 40 1.24 -3.31 12.22
C GLY A 40 0.45 -2.59 11.13
N TYR A 41 0.50 -3.09 9.90
CA TYR A 41 -0.20 -2.51 8.76
C TYR A 41 -1.68 -2.87 8.73
N GLY A 42 -2.04 -4.04 9.21
CA GLY A 42 -3.39 -4.53 9.21
C GLY A 42 -3.91 -4.88 10.60
N PRO A 43 -5.23 -5.02 10.80
CA PRO A 43 -5.81 -5.45 12.07
C PRO A 43 -5.28 -6.80 12.55
N ASP A 44 -4.94 -7.71 11.63
CA ASP A 44 -4.45 -9.06 11.94
C ASP A 44 -3.07 -9.05 12.62
N ASP A 45 -2.33 -7.94 12.51
CA ASP A 45 -1.07 -7.74 13.25
C ASP A 45 -1.32 -7.52 14.76
N TYR A 46 -2.55 -7.21 15.17
CA TYR A 46 -2.94 -6.89 16.55
C TYR A 46 -3.75 -8.03 17.13
N THR A 47 -3.07 -9.09 17.57
CA THR A 47 -3.66 -10.36 18.01
C THR A 47 -4.28 -10.33 19.42
N SER A 48 -4.20 -9.19 20.13
CA SER A 48 -4.72 -9.04 21.48
C SER A 48 -5.11 -7.60 21.80
N ASN A 49 -5.97 -7.42 22.80
CA ASN A 49 -6.29 -6.07 23.31
C ASN A 49 -5.05 -5.32 23.77
N ALA A 50 -4.07 -6.01 24.38
CA ALA A 50 -2.81 -5.38 24.79
C ALA A 50 -2.01 -4.84 23.62
N ALA A 51 -2.07 -5.47 22.44
CA ALA A 51 -1.44 -4.95 21.22
C ALA A 51 -2.13 -3.66 20.75
N TRP A 52 -3.47 -3.62 20.76
CA TRP A 52 -4.25 -2.43 20.46
C TRP A 52 -4.02 -1.30 21.46
N ASP A 53 -3.98 -1.60 22.75
CA ASP A 53 -3.67 -0.61 23.80
C ASP A 53 -2.28 -0.03 23.62
N THR A 54 -1.31 -0.88 23.25
CA THR A 54 0.05 -0.43 22.93
C THR A 54 0.06 0.49 21.72
N ARG A 55 -0.66 0.15 20.64
CA ARG A 55 -0.78 1.02 19.47
C ARG A 55 -1.41 2.36 19.85
N LEU A 56 -2.45 2.37 20.65
CA LEU A 56 -3.11 3.58 21.13
C LEU A 56 -2.17 4.44 21.99
N LEU A 57 -1.38 3.82 22.86
CA LEU A 57 -0.36 4.51 23.66
C LEU A 57 0.66 5.22 22.77
N LEU A 58 1.22 4.50 21.80
CA LEU A 58 2.18 5.05 20.85
C LEU A 58 1.57 6.22 20.07
N GLU A 59 0.34 6.05 19.57
CA GLU A 59 -0.36 7.08 18.80
C GLU A 59 -0.62 8.35 19.59
N ARG A 60 -0.95 8.22 20.88
CA ARG A 60 -1.21 9.34 21.79
C ARG A 60 0.07 10.00 22.33
N SER A 61 1.22 9.38 22.16
CA SER A 61 2.50 9.96 22.64
C SER A 61 2.92 11.17 21.82
N HIS A 62 3.86 11.97 22.36
CA HIS A 62 4.49 13.08 21.65
C HIS A 62 5.54 12.64 20.64
N ALA A 63 5.99 11.39 20.65
CA ALA A 63 6.88 10.87 19.63
C ALA A 63 6.27 11.06 18.23
N ILE A 64 7.05 11.41 17.25
CA ILE A 64 6.63 11.46 15.84
C ILE A 64 6.35 10.04 15.36
N LYS A 65 5.19 9.81 14.77
CA LYS A 65 4.84 8.51 14.17
C LYS A 65 5.10 8.53 12.66
N CYS A 66 5.74 7.50 12.16
CA CYS A 66 6.00 7.30 10.73
C CYS A 66 5.55 5.88 10.32
N PRO A 67 4.34 5.78 9.74
CA PRO A 67 3.25 6.75 9.69
C PRO A 67 2.44 6.82 10.99
N ASN A 68 1.66 7.88 11.19
CA ASN A 68 0.56 7.85 12.16
C ASN A 68 -0.64 7.09 11.57
N VAL A 69 -1.66 6.80 12.39
CA VAL A 69 -2.82 6.02 11.95
C VAL A 69 -3.59 6.70 10.81
N ALA A 70 -3.68 8.03 10.81
CA ALA A 70 -4.37 8.76 9.75
C ALA A 70 -3.66 8.61 8.40
N LEU A 71 -2.33 8.75 8.36
CA LEU A 71 -1.54 8.52 7.15
C LEU A 71 -1.55 7.05 6.71
N GLN A 72 -1.55 6.13 7.65
CA GLN A 72 -1.67 4.70 7.34
C GLN A 72 -3.00 4.39 6.65
N LEU A 73 -4.10 4.95 7.14
CA LEU A 73 -5.42 4.82 6.52
C LEU A 73 -5.50 5.54 5.17
N ALA A 74 -4.90 6.75 5.07
CA ALA A 74 -4.84 7.50 3.82
C ALA A 74 -4.11 6.76 2.69
N GLY A 75 -3.17 5.87 3.03
CA GLY A 75 -2.46 5.02 2.07
C GLY A 75 -3.28 3.84 1.53
N SER A 76 -4.51 3.63 1.99
CA SER A 76 -5.35 2.51 1.54
C SER A 76 -5.79 2.67 0.08
N LYS A 77 -6.07 1.54 -0.58
CA LYS A 77 -6.57 1.54 -1.96
C LYS A 77 -7.92 2.23 -2.10
N LYS A 78 -8.78 2.13 -1.07
CA LYS A 78 -10.09 2.82 -1.06
C LYS A 78 -9.93 4.33 -1.09
N VAL A 79 -8.98 4.89 -0.35
CA VAL A 79 -8.71 6.34 -0.41
C VAL A 79 -8.23 6.76 -1.80
N GLN A 80 -7.33 5.99 -2.43
CA GLN A 80 -6.91 6.24 -3.81
C GLN A 80 -8.11 6.22 -4.78
N GLN A 81 -9.00 5.23 -4.63
CA GLN A 81 -10.21 5.11 -5.46
C GLN A 81 -11.15 6.31 -5.24
N VAL A 82 -11.41 6.70 -3.99
CA VAL A 82 -12.26 7.85 -3.67
C VAL A 82 -11.69 9.16 -4.21
N LEU A 83 -10.37 9.36 -4.13
CA LEU A 83 -9.71 10.54 -4.73
C LEU A 83 -9.84 10.58 -6.25
N SER A 84 -10.02 9.43 -6.91
CA SER A 84 -10.26 9.37 -8.35
C SER A 84 -11.68 9.75 -8.76
N GLU A 85 -12.63 9.77 -7.83
CA GLU A 85 -14.01 10.17 -8.10
C GLU A 85 -14.09 11.67 -8.48
N SER A 86 -15.09 11.99 -9.30
CA SER A 86 -15.32 13.37 -9.75
C SER A 86 -15.55 14.32 -8.57
N ASN A 87 -14.93 15.49 -8.62
CA ASN A 87 -15.07 16.57 -7.64
C ASN A 87 -14.56 16.23 -6.21
N ILE A 88 -13.86 15.11 -6.01
CA ILE A 88 -13.26 14.80 -4.69
C ILE A 88 -11.86 15.42 -4.60
N LEU A 89 -10.99 15.16 -5.56
CA LEU A 89 -9.62 15.68 -5.56
C LEU A 89 -9.62 17.21 -5.55
N GLU A 90 -10.54 17.82 -6.29
CA GLU A 90 -10.72 19.27 -6.43
C GLU A 90 -11.01 19.97 -5.10
N LYS A 91 -11.63 19.28 -4.14
CA LYS A 91 -11.86 19.81 -2.79
C LYS A 91 -10.57 20.07 -2.00
N TYR A 92 -9.50 19.33 -2.34
CA TYR A 92 -8.24 19.39 -1.61
C TYR A 92 -7.20 20.29 -2.28
N ILE A 93 -7.14 20.28 -3.60
CA ILE A 93 -6.06 20.93 -4.36
C ILE A 93 -6.56 21.94 -5.41
N GLY A 94 -7.87 22.19 -5.48
CA GLY A 94 -8.43 23.25 -6.33
C GLY A 94 -8.11 23.06 -7.81
N SER A 95 -7.59 24.10 -8.45
CA SER A 95 -7.29 24.15 -9.90
C SER A 95 -6.27 23.11 -10.35
N ASP A 96 -5.33 22.71 -9.50
CA ASP A 96 -4.25 21.78 -9.83
C ASP A 96 -4.75 20.34 -9.99
N ALA A 97 -5.99 20.08 -9.58
CA ALA A 97 -6.61 18.76 -9.67
C ALA A 97 -6.66 18.24 -11.11
N HIS A 98 -6.86 19.10 -12.10
CA HIS A 98 -6.94 18.68 -13.51
C HIS A 98 -5.61 18.04 -13.99
N GLU A 99 -4.49 18.69 -13.69
CA GLU A 99 -3.18 18.20 -14.07
C GLU A 99 -2.83 16.88 -13.34
N ILE A 100 -3.03 16.85 -12.04
CA ILE A 100 -2.77 15.64 -11.22
C ILE A 100 -3.69 14.49 -11.65
N ARG A 101 -4.97 14.75 -11.91
CA ARG A 101 -5.93 13.73 -12.35
C ARG A 101 -5.52 13.06 -13.67
N SER A 102 -4.84 13.77 -14.56
CA SER A 102 -4.34 13.21 -15.83
C SER A 102 -3.32 12.09 -15.63
N THR A 103 -2.69 12.01 -14.46
CA THR A 103 -1.74 10.96 -14.10
C THR A 103 -2.40 9.73 -13.45
N PHE A 104 -3.71 9.78 -13.15
CA PHE A 104 -4.40 8.69 -12.49
C PHE A 104 -4.77 7.57 -13.45
N SER A 105 -4.53 6.33 -13.04
CA SER A 105 -5.24 5.20 -13.62
C SER A 105 -6.70 5.23 -13.18
N GLN A 106 -7.58 4.63 -13.98
CA GLN A 106 -8.98 4.49 -13.60
C GLN A 106 -9.13 3.50 -12.46
N LEU A 107 -9.90 3.88 -11.45
CA LEU A 107 -10.13 3.12 -10.23
C LEU A 107 -11.63 3.08 -9.94
N TRP A 108 -12.14 1.90 -9.58
CA TRP A 108 -13.54 1.70 -9.24
C TRP A 108 -13.69 0.96 -7.92
N PRO A 109 -14.74 1.27 -7.14
CA PRO A 109 -15.14 0.43 -6.03
C PRO A 109 -15.67 -0.91 -6.57
N LEU A 110 -15.68 -1.92 -5.73
CA LEU A 110 -16.34 -3.19 -5.97
C LEU A 110 -17.42 -3.41 -4.90
N ASP A 111 -18.30 -2.42 -4.74
CA ASP A 111 -19.38 -2.40 -3.75
C ASP A 111 -20.77 -2.46 -4.42
N ASP A 112 -21.83 -2.45 -3.63
CA ASP A 112 -23.22 -2.50 -4.11
C ASP A 112 -23.73 -1.17 -4.68
N SER A 113 -22.89 -0.14 -4.80
CA SER A 113 -23.25 1.09 -5.50
C SER A 113 -23.49 0.85 -6.98
N LYS A 114 -24.12 1.80 -7.66
CA LYS A 114 -24.30 1.72 -9.12
C LYS A 114 -22.94 1.56 -9.84
N ILE A 115 -21.94 2.36 -9.42
CA ILE A 115 -20.59 2.34 -10.00
C ILE A 115 -19.92 1.00 -9.72
N GLY A 116 -20.06 0.45 -8.50
CA GLY A 116 -19.48 -0.84 -8.13
C GLY A 116 -20.09 -2.00 -8.93
N ARG A 117 -21.40 -2.02 -9.14
CA ARG A 117 -22.05 -3.03 -9.99
C ARG A 117 -21.62 -2.93 -11.46
N GLU A 118 -21.49 -1.72 -12.00
CA GLU A 118 -20.93 -1.51 -13.33
C GLU A 118 -19.47 -1.98 -13.41
N ALA A 119 -18.67 -1.71 -12.38
CA ALA A 119 -17.29 -2.18 -12.28
C ALA A 119 -17.19 -3.73 -12.27
N LEU A 120 -18.05 -4.41 -11.51
CA LEU A 120 -18.12 -5.87 -11.52
C LEU A 120 -18.48 -6.41 -12.90
N ALA A 121 -19.38 -5.74 -13.62
CA ALA A 121 -19.77 -6.15 -14.97
C ALA A 121 -18.61 -5.99 -15.97
N ILE A 122 -17.89 -4.87 -15.94
CA ILE A 122 -16.74 -4.67 -16.84
C ILE A 122 -15.58 -5.61 -16.49
N ALA A 123 -15.33 -5.85 -15.19
CA ALA A 123 -14.31 -6.80 -14.76
C ALA A 123 -14.56 -8.22 -15.27
N ARG A 124 -15.82 -8.63 -15.40
CA ARG A 124 -16.20 -9.92 -15.96
C ARG A 124 -16.16 -9.97 -17.49
N SER A 125 -16.46 -8.86 -18.15
CA SER A 125 -16.55 -8.83 -19.62
C SER A 125 -15.21 -8.65 -20.32
N THR A 126 -14.26 -7.93 -19.69
CA THR A 126 -12.94 -7.61 -20.25
C THR A 126 -11.85 -7.71 -19.18
N PRO A 127 -11.72 -8.85 -18.49
CA PRO A 127 -10.83 -8.98 -17.33
C PRO A 127 -9.35 -8.71 -17.68
N GLU A 128 -8.96 -8.95 -18.93
CA GLU A 128 -7.57 -8.74 -19.40
C GLU A 128 -7.07 -7.31 -19.28
N LYS A 129 -7.99 -6.34 -19.07
CA LYS A 129 -7.66 -4.91 -18.93
C LYS A 129 -7.46 -4.47 -17.48
N PHE A 130 -7.68 -5.35 -16.52
CA PHE A 130 -7.81 -4.97 -15.11
C PHE A 130 -6.92 -5.77 -14.18
N VAL A 131 -6.75 -5.18 -12.99
CA VAL A 131 -6.22 -5.82 -11.80
C VAL A 131 -7.16 -5.50 -10.63
N MET A 132 -7.48 -6.50 -9.80
CA MET A 132 -8.11 -6.31 -8.51
C MET A 132 -7.03 -6.20 -7.45
N LYS A 133 -7.09 -5.16 -6.65
CA LYS A 133 -6.12 -4.90 -5.57
C LYS A 133 -6.82 -4.90 -4.22
N PRO A 134 -6.32 -5.65 -3.22
CA PRO A 134 -6.87 -5.61 -1.88
C PRO A 134 -6.64 -4.23 -1.26
N GLN A 135 -7.45 -3.88 -0.26
CA GLN A 135 -7.38 -2.58 0.41
C GLN A 135 -6.05 -2.34 1.09
N ARG A 136 -5.38 -3.39 1.52
CA ARG A 136 -4.14 -3.35 2.27
C ARG A 136 -3.00 -3.88 1.44
N GLU A 137 -1.81 -3.38 1.70
CA GLU A 137 -0.52 -3.88 1.25
C GLU A 137 -0.21 -3.68 -0.24
N GLY A 138 1.08 -3.73 -0.53
CA GLY A 138 1.61 -3.79 -1.88
C GLY A 138 2.11 -5.18 -2.20
N GLY A 139 1.92 -5.61 -3.44
CA GLY A 139 2.46 -6.86 -3.96
C GLY A 139 1.70 -8.13 -3.59
N SER A 140 2.04 -9.22 -4.18
CA SER A 140 1.66 -10.65 -4.03
C SER A 140 0.18 -11.05 -3.85
N HIS A 141 -0.71 -10.13 -3.49
CA HIS A 141 -2.15 -10.41 -3.30
C HIS A 141 -3.05 -9.78 -4.37
N ASN A 142 -2.46 -9.21 -5.40
CA ASN A 142 -3.20 -8.68 -6.53
C ASN A 142 -3.72 -9.83 -7.42
N ILE A 143 -4.92 -9.65 -7.98
CA ILE A 143 -5.54 -10.62 -8.88
C ILE A 143 -5.59 -9.98 -10.26
N TYR A 144 -4.93 -10.58 -11.22
CA TYR A 144 -4.71 -10.00 -12.54
C TYR A 144 -5.55 -10.65 -13.63
N LYS A 145 -6.05 -9.84 -14.55
CA LYS A 145 -6.56 -10.30 -15.84
C LYS A 145 -7.57 -11.46 -15.70
N HIS A 146 -7.31 -12.56 -16.37
CA HIS A 146 -8.21 -13.71 -16.43
C HIS A 146 -8.45 -14.41 -15.09
N ASP A 147 -7.61 -14.17 -14.09
CA ASP A 147 -7.81 -14.70 -12.73
C ASP A 147 -8.91 -13.95 -11.96
N ILE A 148 -9.33 -12.77 -12.44
CA ILE A 148 -10.35 -11.93 -11.78
C ILE A 148 -11.70 -12.68 -11.72
N VAL A 149 -12.15 -13.24 -12.82
CA VAL A 149 -13.47 -13.88 -12.89
C VAL A 149 -13.56 -15.10 -11.96
N PRO A 150 -12.61 -16.07 -12.01
CA PRO A 150 -12.60 -17.18 -11.05
C PRO A 150 -12.54 -16.74 -9.60
N ALA A 151 -11.76 -15.68 -9.31
CA ALA A 151 -11.65 -15.15 -7.95
C ALA A 151 -12.98 -14.56 -7.45
N LEU A 152 -13.65 -13.75 -8.27
CA LEU A 152 -14.98 -13.20 -7.96
C LEU A 152 -16.02 -14.31 -7.73
N ASP A 153 -15.99 -15.38 -8.51
CA ASP A 153 -16.91 -16.51 -8.35
C ASP A 153 -16.61 -17.28 -7.05
N ALA A 154 -15.33 -17.47 -6.72
CA ALA A 154 -14.93 -18.10 -5.47
C ALA A 154 -15.31 -17.25 -4.25
N MET A 155 -15.15 -15.91 -4.31
CA MET A 155 -15.57 -14.99 -3.25
C MET A 155 -17.09 -15.07 -3.05
N LYS A 156 -17.85 -15.01 -4.12
CA LYS A 156 -19.31 -15.14 -4.06
C LYS A 156 -19.74 -16.46 -3.40
N LYS A 157 -19.10 -17.57 -3.76
CA LYS A 157 -19.39 -18.87 -3.15
C LYS A 157 -19.09 -18.87 -1.65
N ARG A 158 -17.98 -18.29 -1.22
CA ARG A 158 -17.64 -18.16 0.21
C ARG A 158 -18.65 -17.31 0.97
N ASP A 159 -19.12 -16.21 0.37
CA ASP A 159 -20.17 -15.38 0.98
C ASP A 159 -21.50 -16.16 1.13
N GLU A 160 -21.89 -16.96 0.12
CA GLU A 160 -23.07 -17.84 0.19
C GLU A 160 -22.92 -18.91 1.28
N GLU A 161 -21.73 -19.50 1.42
CA GLU A 161 -21.44 -20.48 2.47
C GLU A 161 -21.44 -19.83 3.86
N ARG A 162 -20.92 -18.61 4.02
CA ARG A 162 -21.00 -17.82 5.26
C ARG A 162 -22.44 -17.52 5.63
N GLN A 163 -23.24 -17.08 4.67
CA GLN A 163 -24.66 -16.83 4.86
C GLN A 163 -25.43 -18.08 5.28
N ALA A 164 -25.13 -19.23 4.70
CA ALA A 164 -25.74 -20.51 5.06
C ALA A 164 -25.40 -20.95 6.50
N ARG A 165 -24.26 -20.52 7.02
CA ARG A 165 -23.86 -20.71 8.43
C ARG A 165 -24.44 -19.67 9.41
N GLY A 166 -25.23 -18.70 8.90
CA GLY A 166 -25.80 -17.61 9.70
C GLY A 166 -24.80 -16.51 10.07
N GLU A 167 -23.67 -16.43 9.38
CA GLU A 167 -22.70 -15.36 9.56
C GLU A 167 -23.18 -14.05 8.88
N ASP A 168 -22.69 -12.91 9.39
CA ASP A 168 -22.95 -11.62 8.76
C ASP A 168 -22.20 -11.51 7.43
N VAL A 169 -22.96 -11.26 6.37
CA VAL A 169 -22.48 -11.03 5.00
C VAL A 169 -22.97 -9.68 4.46
N SER A 170 -23.23 -8.72 5.35
CA SER A 170 -23.58 -7.34 4.97
C SER A 170 -22.48 -6.68 4.15
N VAL A 171 -21.23 -7.08 4.34
CA VAL A 171 -20.08 -6.71 3.50
C VAL A 171 -19.62 -7.95 2.75
N LYS A 172 -19.64 -7.87 1.42
CA LYS A 172 -19.18 -8.95 0.54
C LYS A 172 -17.66 -9.02 0.48
N GLU A 173 -17.12 -10.21 0.26
CA GLU A 173 -15.66 -10.40 0.23
C GLU A 173 -14.98 -9.54 -0.85
N HIS A 174 -15.58 -9.41 -2.03
CA HIS A 174 -15.04 -8.58 -3.11
C HIS A 174 -15.02 -7.07 -2.79
N GLU A 175 -15.80 -6.58 -1.82
CA GLU A 175 -15.74 -5.19 -1.37
C GLU A 175 -14.42 -4.85 -0.65
N GLY A 176 -13.69 -5.87 -0.21
CA GLY A 176 -12.32 -5.73 0.27
C GLY A 176 -11.28 -5.38 -0.80
N TYR A 177 -11.72 -5.25 -2.06
CA TYR A 177 -10.86 -4.93 -3.21
C TYR A 177 -11.33 -3.67 -3.92
N ILE A 178 -10.44 -3.10 -4.73
CA ILE A 178 -10.77 -2.15 -5.79
C ILE A 178 -10.43 -2.75 -7.14
N LEU A 179 -11.15 -2.34 -8.18
CA LEU A 179 -10.77 -2.60 -9.57
C LEU A 179 -9.92 -1.44 -10.08
N MET A 180 -8.86 -1.75 -10.79
CA MET A 180 -7.96 -0.74 -11.38
C MET A 180 -7.63 -1.13 -12.81
N SER A 181 -7.65 -0.16 -13.74
CA SER A 181 -7.15 -0.39 -15.09
C SER A 181 -5.65 -0.68 -15.09
N LEU A 182 -5.24 -1.64 -15.91
CA LEU A 182 -3.83 -1.86 -16.18
C LEU A 182 -3.25 -0.71 -16.99
N ILE A 183 -2.02 -0.34 -16.70
CA ILE A 183 -1.28 0.64 -17.48
C ILE A 183 -0.76 -0.06 -18.73
N ASP A 184 -1.07 0.48 -19.91
CA ASP A 184 -0.49 0.02 -21.16
C ASP A 184 0.94 0.57 -21.26
N THR A 185 1.91 -0.30 -21.05
CA THR A 185 3.31 0.06 -21.05
C THR A 185 3.90 -0.02 -22.46
N PRO A 186 4.90 0.82 -22.79
CA PRO A 186 5.61 0.72 -24.07
C PRO A 186 6.14 -0.70 -24.30
N LYS A 187 5.97 -1.20 -25.52
CA LYS A 187 6.46 -2.51 -25.95
C LYS A 187 7.82 -2.37 -26.62
N ASP A 188 8.47 -3.50 -26.82
CA ASP A 188 9.77 -3.59 -27.54
C ASP A 188 10.92 -2.78 -26.87
N ARG A 189 10.89 -2.74 -25.54
CA ARG A 189 11.97 -2.19 -24.71
C ARG A 189 12.72 -3.31 -24.03
N GLY A 190 13.81 -3.75 -24.64
CA GLY A 190 14.73 -4.72 -24.04
C GLY A 190 15.85 -4.02 -23.25
N ALA A 191 16.39 -4.70 -22.25
CA ALA A 191 17.52 -4.24 -21.47
C ALA A 191 18.39 -5.40 -20.98
N MET A 192 19.68 -5.12 -20.76
CA MET A 192 20.55 -6.02 -20.01
C MET A 192 20.31 -5.79 -18.52
N MET A 193 19.96 -6.85 -17.82
CA MET A 193 19.65 -6.78 -16.39
C MET A 193 20.60 -7.65 -15.57
N LEU A 194 21.21 -7.05 -14.55
CA LEU A 194 21.97 -7.77 -13.53
C LEU A 194 21.11 -7.87 -12.27
N ARG A 195 20.63 -9.09 -11.96
CA ARG A 195 19.75 -9.32 -10.81
C ARG A 195 20.51 -9.99 -9.67
N ALA A 196 20.21 -9.58 -8.43
CA ALA A 196 20.74 -10.21 -7.23
C ALA A 196 20.41 -11.72 -7.22
N GLY A 197 21.40 -12.55 -6.93
CA GLY A 197 21.24 -14.01 -6.86
C GLY A 197 21.29 -14.73 -8.21
N CYS A 198 21.43 -14.05 -9.33
CA CYS A 198 21.52 -14.64 -10.68
C CYS A 198 22.96 -14.74 -11.23
N GLY A 199 23.99 -14.61 -10.37
CA GLY A 199 25.39 -14.57 -10.77
C GLY A 199 25.86 -13.15 -11.13
N GLU A 200 27.07 -13.06 -11.68
CA GLU A 200 27.69 -11.77 -12.05
C GLU A 200 27.45 -11.38 -13.52
N GLU A 201 26.75 -12.21 -14.27
CA GLU A 201 26.46 -11.93 -15.68
C GLU A 201 25.10 -11.28 -15.89
N ALA A 202 25.11 -10.19 -16.62
CA ALA A 202 23.88 -9.53 -17.04
C ALA A 202 23.12 -10.40 -18.07
N GLN A 203 21.81 -10.51 -17.88
CA GLN A 203 20.91 -11.26 -18.75
C GLN A 203 20.14 -10.31 -19.67
N LEU A 204 20.06 -10.64 -20.94
CA LEU A 204 19.20 -9.90 -21.87
C LEU A 204 17.74 -10.22 -21.57
N MET A 205 16.98 -9.19 -21.21
CA MET A 205 15.52 -9.22 -21.12
C MET A 205 14.94 -8.57 -22.37
N PRO A 206 14.26 -9.32 -23.23
CA PRO A 206 13.79 -8.79 -24.52
C PRO A 206 12.69 -7.73 -24.34
N GLN A 207 11.95 -7.80 -23.24
CA GLN A 207 10.93 -6.80 -22.92
C GLN A 207 10.99 -6.44 -21.43
N THR A 208 11.09 -5.14 -21.16
CA THR A 208 11.17 -4.62 -19.80
C THR A 208 10.16 -3.51 -19.58
N VAL A 209 9.81 -3.32 -18.32
CA VAL A 209 8.99 -2.21 -17.83
C VAL A 209 9.76 -1.50 -16.73
N SER A 210 9.86 -0.18 -16.86
CA SER A 210 10.49 0.67 -15.85
C SER A 210 9.43 1.45 -15.07
N GLU A 211 9.63 1.54 -13.77
CA GLU A 211 8.78 2.26 -12.82
C GLU A 211 9.62 3.34 -12.15
N LEU A 212 9.31 4.60 -12.42
CA LEU A 212 9.93 5.74 -11.77
C LEU A 212 9.13 6.12 -10.53
N GLY A 213 9.71 5.91 -9.36
CA GLY A 213 9.18 6.37 -8.09
C GLY A 213 9.74 7.73 -7.73
N ILE A 214 8.87 8.68 -7.41
CA ILE A 214 9.23 9.98 -6.82
C ILE A 214 8.86 9.93 -5.35
N TYR A 215 9.78 10.30 -4.49
CA TYR A 215 9.62 10.22 -3.05
C TYR A 215 9.59 11.60 -2.42
N GLY A 216 8.73 11.73 -1.42
CA GLY A 216 8.64 12.92 -0.59
C GLY A 216 8.50 12.56 0.87
N THR A 217 8.86 13.49 1.73
CA THR A 217 8.61 13.42 3.17
C THR A 217 7.76 14.59 3.60
N ILE A 218 6.88 14.34 4.56
CA ILE A 218 6.02 15.37 5.14
C ILE A 218 6.04 15.24 6.65
N LEU A 219 6.25 16.38 7.33
CA LEU A 219 6.10 16.51 8.77
C LEU A 219 4.99 17.52 9.03
N PHE A 220 4.01 17.14 9.82
CA PHE A 220 2.92 18.04 10.20
C PHE A 220 2.54 17.86 11.68
N GLY A 221 2.19 18.97 12.32
CA GLY A 221 1.62 19.00 13.64
C GLY A 221 0.10 18.80 13.63
N THR A 222 -0.54 19.15 14.73
CA THR A 222 -2.00 19.01 14.86
C THR A 222 -2.81 19.99 14.00
N LYS A 223 -2.20 21.08 13.55
CA LYS A 223 -2.89 22.18 12.86
C LYS A 223 -2.19 22.68 11.60
N GLU A 224 -0.88 22.48 11.49
CA GLU A 224 -0.07 23.08 10.43
C GLU A 224 0.91 22.08 9.83
N LEU A 225 1.26 22.31 8.57
CA LEU A 225 2.37 21.67 7.89
C LEU A 225 3.67 22.25 8.45
N GLU A 226 4.50 21.41 9.07
CA GLU A 226 5.77 21.81 9.65
C GLU A 226 6.88 21.80 8.58
N GLU A 227 6.93 20.75 7.78
CA GLU A 227 7.96 20.58 6.78
C GLU A 227 7.55 19.62 5.66
N GLN A 228 7.93 19.97 4.44
CA GLN A 228 7.80 19.09 3.27
C GLN A 228 9.12 19.12 2.49
N ARG A 229 9.65 17.93 2.16
CA ARG A 229 10.90 17.80 1.40
C ARG A 229 10.76 16.77 0.30
N SER A 230 11.44 17.02 -0.83
CA SER A 230 11.68 15.98 -1.83
C SER A 230 12.69 14.97 -1.28
N GLY A 231 12.33 13.68 -1.37
CA GLY A 231 13.19 12.56 -0.99
C GLY A 231 14.00 11.99 -2.17
N GLY A 232 13.85 12.58 -3.37
CA GLY A 232 14.50 12.10 -4.58
C GLY A 232 13.66 11.11 -5.39
N TYR A 233 14.32 10.31 -6.22
CA TYR A 233 13.65 9.35 -7.10
C TYR A 233 14.36 7.99 -7.06
N LEU A 234 13.65 6.96 -7.52
CA LEU A 234 14.19 5.62 -7.75
C LEU A 234 13.57 5.07 -9.03
N LEU A 235 14.40 4.63 -9.97
CA LEU A 235 13.96 3.87 -11.12
C LEU A 235 14.14 2.38 -10.87
N ARG A 236 13.09 1.60 -11.10
CA ARG A 236 13.12 0.14 -11.03
C ARG A 236 12.73 -0.41 -12.38
N THR A 237 13.52 -1.36 -12.87
CA THR A 237 13.28 -2.02 -14.17
C THR A 237 13.12 -3.52 -13.94
N LYS A 238 12.12 -4.13 -14.57
CA LYS A 238 11.81 -5.55 -14.51
C LYS A 238 11.43 -6.12 -15.86
N SER A 239 11.41 -7.45 -15.97
CA SER A 239 10.77 -8.11 -17.11
C SER A 239 9.27 -7.75 -17.17
N SER A 240 8.77 -7.50 -18.38
CA SER A 240 7.33 -7.26 -18.61
C SER A 240 6.44 -8.45 -18.27
N GLU A 241 7.01 -9.66 -18.19
CA GLU A 241 6.30 -10.88 -17.79
C GLU A 241 6.06 -10.97 -16.28
N SER A 242 6.83 -10.21 -15.47
CA SER A 242 6.68 -10.23 -14.03
C SER A 242 5.59 -9.26 -13.57
N ASN A 243 4.62 -9.75 -12.80
CA ASN A 243 3.64 -8.92 -12.12
C ASN A 243 4.23 -8.26 -10.85
N GLU A 244 5.34 -8.78 -10.31
CA GLU A 244 5.98 -8.29 -9.09
C GLU A 244 7.12 -7.32 -9.42
N GLY A 245 7.35 -6.34 -8.51
CA GLY A 245 8.32 -5.26 -8.70
C GLY A 245 9.36 -5.12 -7.60
N GLY A 246 9.46 -6.11 -6.68
CA GLY A 246 10.38 -6.02 -5.55
C GLY A 246 11.85 -6.22 -5.96
N VAL A 247 12.70 -5.23 -5.66
CA VAL A 247 14.16 -5.32 -5.90
C VAL A 247 14.79 -6.31 -4.92
N ALA A 248 14.46 -6.22 -3.64
CA ALA A 248 15.04 -7.07 -2.60
C ALA A 248 14.73 -8.58 -2.77
N VAL A 249 13.66 -8.90 -3.48
CA VAL A 249 13.25 -10.28 -3.80
C VAL A 249 13.63 -10.71 -5.22
N GLY A 250 14.42 -9.88 -5.94
CA GLY A 250 15.01 -10.24 -7.23
C GLY A 250 14.10 -10.10 -8.46
N PHE A 251 12.91 -9.51 -8.34
CA PHE A 251 12.03 -9.28 -9.50
C PHE A 251 12.44 -8.10 -10.35
N SER A 252 12.98 -7.04 -9.72
CA SER A 252 13.44 -5.82 -10.40
C SER A 252 14.89 -5.53 -10.10
N VAL A 253 15.49 -4.70 -10.92
CA VAL A 253 16.80 -4.08 -10.67
C VAL A 253 16.62 -2.59 -10.42
N ILE A 254 17.55 -1.99 -9.68
CA ILE A 254 17.69 -0.53 -9.62
C ILE A 254 18.33 -0.07 -10.92
N ASP A 255 17.76 0.96 -11.51
CA ASP A 255 18.16 1.49 -12.80
C ASP A 255 18.37 3.00 -12.72
N THR A 256 18.86 3.59 -13.79
CA THR A 256 19.09 5.04 -13.90
C THR A 256 18.38 5.57 -15.13
N PRO A 257 17.59 6.66 -15.03
CA PRO A 257 16.94 7.24 -16.19
C PRO A 257 17.98 7.84 -17.15
N LEU A 258 17.85 7.52 -18.43
CA LEU A 258 18.57 8.20 -19.49
C LEU A 258 17.77 9.45 -19.88
N LEU A 259 18.34 10.62 -19.61
CA LEU A 259 17.76 11.90 -20.03
C LEU A 259 18.24 12.20 -21.45
N VAL A 260 17.31 12.38 -22.38
CA VAL A 260 17.54 12.71 -23.79
C VAL A 260 16.86 14.00 -24.16
#